data_25e866202bbebed5374b7f55e1efedce
#
_entry.id   25e866202bbebed5374b7f55e1efedce
#
_cell.length_a   1.000
_cell.length_b   1.000
_cell.length_c   1.000
_cell.angle_alpha   90.00
_cell.angle_beta   90.00
_cell.angle_gamma   90.00
#
_symmetry.space_group_name_H-M   'P 1'
#
loop_
_entity.id
_entity.type
_entity.pdbx_description
1 polymer ?
#
loop_
_entity_poly.entity_id
_entity_poly.type
_entity_poly.pdbx_seq_one_letter_code
_entity_poly.pdbx_strand_id
1 'polypeptide(L)'
;MFYKASLFSLCLLSAGSFADTIYGTVELTHLTPTQAESTWQRENQVVPRYPMKLAQKGIAGCGIFKVNVDAEGTTKSITLVNSVPKRVIEKPAARVIEEWDWTLVEGKSAASEEKLIRLDFCLGASSEEEAHQLCKQQASMACE
;
A
#
# COMPACT_ATOMS: atom_id res chain seq x y z
N MET A 1 -14.98 -30.58 68.56
CA MET A 1 -15.64 -30.07 67.36
C MET A 1 -14.56 -29.39 66.50
N PHE A 2 -14.10 -30.06 65.44
CA PHE A 2 -13.06 -29.52 64.57
C PHE A 2 -13.73 -29.11 63.22
N TYR A 3 -13.76 -27.80 62.92
CA TYR A 3 -14.17 -27.32 61.65
C TYR A 3 -12.99 -27.35 60.67
N LYS A 4 -13.09 -28.18 59.61
CA LYS A 4 -12.20 -28.17 58.46
C LYS A 4 -12.67 -27.11 57.48
N ALA A 5 -11.91 -26.01 57.36
CA ALA A 5 -12.11 -25.02 56.32
C ALA A 5 -11.46 -25.53 55.04
N SER A 6 -12.25 -25.84 54.00
CA SER A 6 -11.80 -26.17 52.65
C SER A 6 -11.57 -24.89 51.89
N LEU A 7 -10.31 -24.60 51.56
CA LEU A 7 -9.92 -23.52 50.65
C LEU A 7 -10.12 -23.99 49.20
N PHE A 8 -11.15 -23.47 48.56
CA PHE A 8 -11.35 -23.61 47.13
C PHE A 8 -10.43 -22.63 46.42
N SER A 9 -9.35 -23.15 45.81
CA SER A 9 -8.44 -22.38 44.97
C SER A 9 -9.12 -22.19 43.60
N LEU A 10 -9.56 -20.94 43.33
CA LEU A 10 -10.15 -20.54 42.04
C LEU A 10 -9.01 -20.24 41.05
N CYS A 11 -8.65 -21.20 40.20
CA CYS A 11 -7.75 -20.98 39.06
C CYS A 11 -8.44 -20.11 38.02
N LEU A 12 -8.11 -18.82 37.95
CA LEU A 12 -8.45 -17.91 36.86
C LEU A 12 -7.63 -18.29 35.62
N LEU A 13 -8.25 -19.01 34.71
CA LEU A 13 -7.70 -19.23 33.37
C LEU A 13 -7.78 -17.91 32.60
N SER A 14 -6.63 -17.22 32.54
CA SER A 14 -6.46 -16.07 31.67
C SER A 14 -6.43 -16.58 30.23
N ALA A 15 -7.55 -16.46 29.50
CA ALA A 15 -7.57 -16.65 28.06
C ALA A 15 -6.78 -15.49 27.42
N GLY A 16 -5.53 -15.74 27.09
CA GLY A 16 -4.73 -14.81 26.29
C GLY A 16 -5.36 -14.71 24.90
N SER A 17 -5.92 -13.54 24.59
CA SER A 17 -6.33 -13.23 23.22
C SER A 17 -5.05 -13.05 22.40
N PHE A 18 -4.71 -14.04 21.58
CA PHE A 18 -3.71 -13.88 20.53
C PHE A 18 -4.36 -13.02 19.44
N ALA A 19 -3.95 -11.77 19.32
CA ALA A 19 -4.28 -10.96 18.16
C ALA A 19 -3.46 -11.48 16.98
N ASP A 20 -4.10 -12.06 15.98
CA ASP A 20 -3.43 -12.46 14.74
C ASP A 20 -2.91 -11.20 14.04
N THR A 21 -1.62 -11.21 13.71
CA THR A 21 -1.00 -10.14 12.92
C THR A 21 -1.41 -10.32 11.47
N ILE A 22 -2.07 -9.32 10.92
CA ILE A 22 -2.46 -9.28 9.50
C ILE A 22 -1.42 -8.46 8.74
N TYR A 23 -0.83 -9.07 7.72
CA TYR A 23 0.14 -8.43 6.85
C TYR A 23 -0.54 -7.81 5.63
N GLY A 24 -0.01 -6.67 5.21
CA GLY A 24 -0.41 -5.98 4.00
C GLY A 24 0.79 -5.38 3.29
N THR A 25 0.66 -5.20 1.99
CA THR A 25 1.69 -4.58 1.15
C THR A 25 1.07 -3.76 0.03
N VAL A 26 1.88 -2.97 -0.64
CA VAL A 26 1.49 -2.19 -1.82
C VAL A 26 2.38 -2.59 -2.98
N GLU A 27 1.78 -2.96 -4.12
CA GLU A 27 2.49 -3.16 -5.37
C GLU A 27 2.34 -1.93 -6.25
N LEU A 28 3.45 -1.44 -6.80
CA LEU A 28 3.48 -0.33 -7.76
C LEU A 28 3.82 -0.87 -9.14
N THR A 29 2.93 -0.66 -10.09
CA THR A 29 3.16 -0.99 -11.50
C THR A 29 3.23 0.28 -12.34
N HIS A 30 4.33 0.47 -13.07
CA HIS A 30 4.48 1.53 -14.07
C HIS A 30 3.82 1.07 -15.36
N LEU A 31 2.72 1.73 -15.75
CA LEU A 31 1.98 1.39 -16.97
C LEU A 31 2.55 2.12 -18.19
N THR A 32 2.74 3.45 -18.07
CA THR A 32 3.29 4.29 -19.14
C THR A 32 3.90 5.57 -18.55
N PRO A 33 5.14 5.95 -18.88
CA PRO A 33 6.15 5.06 -19.48
C PRO A 33 6.48 3.92 -18.54
N THR A 34 7.07 2.85 -19.07
CA THR A 34 7.65 1.80 -18.23
C THR A 34 8.80 2.36 -17.38
N GLN A 35 9.18 1.67 -16.32
CA GLN A 35 10.26 2.12 -15.47
C GLN A 35 11.57 2.37 -16.25
N ALA A 36 11.86 1.52 -17.24
CA ALA A 36 13.06 1.63 -18.07
C ALA A 36 13.04 2.86 -19.03
N GLU A 37 11.85 3.29 -19.45
CA GLU A 37 11.65 4.42 -20.37
C GLU A 37 11.53 5.76 -19.65
N SER A 38 11.25 5.73 -18.35
CA SER A 38 10.99 6.92 -17.53
C SER A 38 12.15 7.90 -17.51
N THR A 39 11.85 9.18 -17.53
CA THR A 39 12.78 10.29 -17.29
C THR A 39 13.00 10.49 -15.79
N TRP A 40 11.93 10.37 -15.03
CA TRP A 40 11.93 10.53 -13.58
C TRP A 40 11.64 9.21 -12.89
N GLN A 41 12.43 8.86 -11.88
CA GLN A 41 12.18 7.73 -10.98
C GLN A 41 11.98 8.23 -9.56
N ARG A 42 11.27 7.46 -8.73
CA ARG A 42 11.20 7.78 -7.31
C ARG A 42 12.59 7.72 -6.69
N GLU A 43 12.94 8.70 -5.87
CA GLU A 43 14.23 8.72 -5.17
C GLU A 43 14.37 7.47 -4.29
N ASN A 44 13.33 7.14 -3.54
CA ASN A 44 13.26 5.92 -2.73
C ASN A 44 12.50 4.81 -3.47
N GLN A 45 13.19 3.73 -3.83
CA GLN A 45 12.64 2.56 -4.51
C GLN A 45 12.02 1.52 -3.55
N VAL A 46 11.72 1.92 -2.32
CA VAL A 46 11.05 1.05 -1.35
C VAL A 46 9.56 0.85 -1.70
N VAL A 47 8.97 -0.22 -1.16
CA VAL A 47 7.53 -0.46 -1.27
C VAL A 47 6.75 0.77 -0.79
N PRO A 48 5.77 1.27 -1.57
CA PRO A 48 4.95 2.38 -1.15
C PRO A 48 4.23 2.10 0.17
N ARG A 49 4.04 3.16 0.96
CA ARG A 49 3.36 3.01 2.25
C ARG A 49 1.89 2.63 2.05
N TYR A 50 1.43 1.65 2.82
CA TYR A 50 -0.01 1.36 2.91
C TYR A 50 -0.73 2.52 3.62
N PRO A 51 -1.75 3.15 3.01
CA PRO A 51 -2.45 4.25 3.65
C PRO A 51 -3.13 3.77 4.94
N MET A 52 -2.82 4.41 6.06
CA MET A 52 -3.33 4.04 7.37
C MET A 52 -4.87 3.99 7.42
N LYS A 53 -5.53 4.91 6.72
CA LYS A 53 -7.01 4.95 6.66
C LYS A 53 -7.61 3.74 5.96
N LEU A 54 -6.91 3.17 4.97
CA LEU A 54 -7.33 1.95 4.30
C LEU A 54 -7.04 0.73 5.18
N ALA A 55 -5.85 0.66 5.77
CA ALA A 55 -5.45 -0.42 6.66
C ALA A 55 -6.38 -0.56 7.87
N GLN A 56 -6.69 0.53 8.56
CA GLN A 56 -7.59 0.54 9.73
C GLN A 56 -9.02 0.07 9.41
N LYS A 57 -9.45 0.26 8.17
CA LYS A 57 -10.77 -0.18 7.70
C LYS A 57 -10.76 -1.54 7.02
N GLY A 58 -9.59 -2.19 6.94
CA GLY A 58 -9.44 -3.47 6.24
C GLY A 58 -9.71 -3.37 4.73
N ILE A 59 -9.44 -2.21 4.11
CA ILE A 59 -9.73 -1.98 2.69
C ILE A 59 -8.52 -2.33 1.85
N ALA A 60 -8.67 -3.38 1.03
CA ALA A 60 -7.79 -3.72 -0.07
C ALA A 60 -8.39 -3.21 -1.40
N GLY A 61 -7.59 -3.20 -2.45
CA GLY A 61 -8.07 -2.78 -3.78
C GLY A 61 -6.97 -2.23 -4.67
N CYS A 62 -7.36 -1.58 -5.76
CA CYS A 62 -6.42 -0.99 -6.71
C CYS A 62 -6.82 0.43 -7.11
N GLY A 63 -5.84 1.21 -7.57
CA GLY A 63 -6.07 2.52 -8.16
C GLY A 63 -5.10 2.78 -9.29
N ILE A 64 -5.61 3.31 -10.40
CA ILE A 64 -4.82 3.76 -11.55
C ILE A 64 -4.80 5.29 -11.53
N PHE A 65 -3.60 5.86 -11.56
CA PHE A 65 -3.38 7.29 -11.44
C PHE A 65 -2.53 7.81 -12.58
N LYS A 66 -2.92 9.00 -13.06
CA LYS A 66 -2.11 9.84 -13.92
C LYS A 66 -1.36 10.81 -13.02
N VAL A 67 -0.04 10.82 -13.08
CA VAL A 67 0.84 11.66 -12.29
C VAL A 67 1.68 12.53 -13.23
N ASN A 68 1.57 13.83 -13.11
CA ASN A 68 2.38 14.77 -13.89
C ASN A 68 3.55 15.25 -13.06
N VAL A 69 4.76 15.01 -13.53
CA VAL A 69 6.02 15.48 -12.96
C VAL A 69 6.57 16.55 -13.89
N ASP A 70 6.91 17.73 -13.36
CA ASP A 70 7.47 18.80 -14.19
C ASP A 70 8.96 18.61 -14.52
N ALA A 71 9.53 19.55 -15.29
CA ALA A 71 10.94 19.50 -15.67
C ALA A 71 11.91 19.68 -14.49
N GLU A 72 11.44 20.12 -13.36
CA GLU A 72 12.19 20.27 -12.10
C GLU A 72 12.08 19.03 -11.19
N GLY A 73 11.33 18.01 -11.60
CA GLY A 73 11.10 16.78 -10.79
C GLY A 73 10.05 16.97 -9.69
N THR A 74 9.12 17.90 -9.87
CA THR A 74 8.05 18.13 -8.89
C THR A 74 6.73 17.58 -9.38
N THR A 75 6.00 16.86 -8.52
CA THR A 75 4.63 16.44 -8.81
C THR A 75 3.69 17.64 -8.91
N LYS A 76 3.08 17.84 -10.06
CA LYS A 76 2.15 18.95 -10.34
C LYS A 76 0.69 18.56 -10.17
N SER A 77 0.36 17.34 -10.57
CA SER A 77 -1.01 16.84 -10.45
C SER A 77 -1.06 15.33 -10.32
N ILE A 78 -2.07 14.87 -9.61
CA ILE A 78 -2.39 13.45 -9.46
C ILE A 78 -3.88 13.33 -9.77
N THR A 79 -4.23 12.55 -10.77
CA THR A 79 -5.61 12.34 -11.20
C THR A 79 -5.95 10.86 -11.18
N LEU A 80 -7.03 10.50 -10.50
CA LEU A 80 -7.54 9.13 -10.54
C LEU A 80 -8.13 8.83 -11.92
N VAL A 81 -7.69 7.72 -12.52
CA VAL A 81 -8.26 7.19 -13.76
C VAL A 81 -9.33 6.15 -13.42
N ASN A 82 -9.02 5.21 -12.55
CA ASN A 82 -9.96 4.20 -12.06
C ASN A 82 -9.56 3.66 -10.68
N SER A 83 -10.51 3.13 -9.93
CA SER A 83 -10.21 2.45 -8.65
C SER A 83 -11.29 1.42 -8.28
N VAL A 84 -10.84 0.42 -7.54
CA VAL A 84 -11.70 -0.57 -6.90
C VAL A 84 -11.24 -0.72 -5.44
N PRO A 85 -12.09 -0.45 -4.44
CA PRO A 85 -13.43 0.15 -4.52
C PRO A 85 -13.43 1.58 -5.05
N LYS A 86 -14.49 1.95 -5.74
CA LYS A 86 -14.66 3.33 -6.25
C LYS A 86 -14.78 4.33 -5.11
N ARG A 87 -14.20 5.53 -5.28
CA ARG A 87 -14.27 6.68 -4.35
C ARG A 87 -13.56 6.48 -2.99
N VAL A 88 -13.03 5.31 -2.71
CA VAL A 88 -12.40 5.02 -1.41
C VAL A 88 -10.88 5.11 -1.49
N ILE A 89 -10.31 4.64 -2.59
CA ILE A 89 -8.85 4.55 -2.82
C ILE A 89 -8.24 5.92 -3.16
N GLU A 90 -8.95 6.78 -3.89
CA GLU A 90 -8.42 8.00 -4.49
C GLU A 90 -7.61 8.87 -3.53
N LYS A 91 -8.28 9.43 -2.52
CA LYS A 91 -7.63 10.38 -1.60
C LYS A 91 -6.51 9.77 -0.77
N PRO A 92 -6.66 8.57 -0.17
CA PRO A 92 -5.57 7.94 0.56
C PRO A 92 -4.36 7.60 -0.31
N ALA A 93 -4.57 7.11 -1.54
CA ALA A 93 -3.50 6.78 -2.46
C ALA A 93 -2.80 8.03 -3.02
N ALA A 94 -3.56 9.08 -3.38
CA ALA A 94 -2.99 10.34 -3.84
C ALA A 94 -2.00 10.92 -2.82
N ARG A 95 -2.31 10.87 -1.53
CA ARG A 95 -1.41 11.32 -0.46
C ARG A 95 -0.10 10.55 -0.41
N VAL A 96 -0.12 9.25 -0.68
CA VAL A 96 1.11 8.44 -0.77
C VAL A 96 1.95 8.88 -1.96
N ILE A 97 1.31 9.18 -3.10
CA ILE A 97 2.01 9.65 -4.30
C ILE A 97 2.56 11.08 -4.09
N GLU A 98 1.84 11.95 -3.38
CA GLU A 98 2.29 13.31 -3.04
C GLU A 98 3.57 13.33 -2.19
N GLU A 99 3.83 12.28 -1.42
CA GLU A 99 5.03 12.12 -0.59
C GLU A 99 6.27 11.68 -1.38
N TRP A 100 6.14 11.40 -2.68
CA TRP A 100 7.27 10.90 -3.48
C TRP A 100 8.13 12.04 -3.99
N ASP A 101 9.43 11.90 -3.75
CA ASP A 101 10.46 12.70 -4.40
C ASP A 101 10.92 12.00 -5.68
N TRP A 102 11.21 12.80 -6.70
CA TRP A 102 11.63 12.32 -8.01
C TRP A 102 13.09 12.69 -8.27
N THR A 103 13.83 11.75 -8.78
CA THR A 103 15.20 11.96 -9.22
C THR A 103 15.31 11.68 -10.73
N LEU A 104 16.14 12.46 -11.42
CA LEU A 104 16.38 12.28 -12.84
C LEU A 104 17.14 10.97 -13.07
N VAL A 105 16.64 10.15 -14.00
CA VAL A 105 17.32 8.92 -14.40
C VAL A 105 18.63 9.28 -15.12
N GLU A 106 19.71 8.59 -14.79
CA GLU A 106 21.03 8.83 -15.39
C GLU A 106 20.97 8.74 -16.93
N GLY A 107 21.56 9.72 -17.60
CA GLY A 107 21.56 9.80 -19.05
C GLY A 107 20.30 10.39 -19.69
N LYS A 108 19.30 10.74 -18.90
CA LYS A 108 18.10 11.42 -19.38
C LYS A 108 18.23 12.94 -19.28
N SER A 109 17.54 13.66 -20.13
CA SER A 109 17.40 15.11 -20.03
C SER A 109 16.14 15.46 -19.25
N ALA A 110 16.25 16.42 -18.32
CA ALA A 110 15.14 16.88 -17.53
C ALA A 110 14.03 17.46 -18.43
N ALA A 111 12.85 16.91 -18.33
CA ALA A 111 11.65 17.29 -19.06
C ALA A 111 10.41 16.92 -18.24
N SER A 112 9.30 17.58 -18.48
CA SER A 112 8.03 17.15 -17.89
C SER A 112 7.61 15.79 -18.41
N GLU A 113 7.05 14.96 -17.51
CA GLU A 113 6.64 13.61 -17.82
C GLU A 113 5.27 13.32 -17.22
N GLU A 114 4.37 12.77 -18.02
CA GLU A 114 3.12 12.21 -17.54
C GLU A 114 3.31 10.70 -17.32
N LYS A 115 3.05 10.26 -16.10
CA LYS A 115 3.12 8.85 -15.71
C LYS A 115 1.72 8.30 -15.51
N LEU A 116 1.44 7.15 -16.09
CA LEU A 116 0.31 6.32 -15.72
C LEU A 116 0.83 5.19 -14.84
N ILE A 117 0.38 5.15 -13.60
CA ILE A 117 0.80 4.17 -12.61
C ILE A 117 -0.41 3.46 -12.02
N ARG A 118 -0.18 2.26 -11.54
CA ARG A 118 -1.15 1.48 -10.79
C ARG A 118 -0.60 1.16 -9.41
N LEU A 119 -1.41 1.37 -8.38
CA LEU A 119 -1.16 0.93 -7.01
C LEU A 119 -2.16 -0.16 -6.64
N ASP A 120 -1.65 -1.30 -6.20
CA ASP A 120 -2.44 -2.38 -5.63
C ASP A 120 -2.20 -2.41 -4.12
N PHE A 121 -3.28 -2.32 -3.35
CA PHE A 121 -3.29 -2.37 -1.89
C PHE A 121 -3.80 -3.75 -1.48
N CYS A 122 -2.93 -4.57 -0.89
CA CYS A 122 -3.22 -5.96 -0.59
C CYS A 122 -3.12 -6.19 0.92
N LEU A 123 -4.14 -6.81 1.49
CA LEU A 123 -4.28 -6.99 2.93
C LEU A 123 -4.86 -8.38 3.21
N GLY A 124 -4.55 -8.95 4.36
CA GLY A 124 -5.13 -10.20 4.82
C GLY A 124 -4.20 -11.41 4.77
N ALA A 125 -2.91 -11.19 4.50
CA ALA A 125 -1.91 -12.24 4.52
C ALA A 125 -1.47 -12.60 5.94
N SER A 126 -0.94 -13.81 6.10
CA SER A 126 -0.37 -14.32 7.36
C SER A 126 1.14 -14.08 7.50
N SER A 127 1.80 -13.62 6.43
CA SER A 127 3.22 -13.26 6.39
C SER A 127 3.50 -12.19 5.32
N GLU A 128 4.67 -11.55 5.39
CA GLU A 128 5.12 -10.59 4.39
C GLU A 128 5.26 -11.23 3.00
N GLU A 129 5.84 -12.43 2.94
CA GLU A 129 6.02 -13.16 1.68
C GLU A 129 4.67 -13.46 1.02
N GLU A 130 3.70 -13.95 1.80
CA GLU A 130 2.35 -14.19 1.31
C GLU A 130 1.69 -12.90 0.84
N ALA A 131 1.86 -11.79 1.57
CA ALA A 131 1.34 -10.47 1.17
C ALA A 131 1.87 -10.06 -0.20
N HIS A 132 3.18 -10.21 -0.44
CA HIS A 132 3.78 -9.92 -1.74
C HIS A 132 3.22 -10.80 -2.86
N GLN A 133 3.07 -12.11 -2.64
CA GLN A 133 2.53 -13.02 -3.64
C GLN A 133 1.07 -12.70 -3.99
N LEU A 134 0.24 -12.46 -2.98
CA LEU A 134 -1.15 -12.03 -3.18
C LEU A 134 -1.24 -10.72 -3.97
N CYS A 135 -0.35 -9.76 -3.68
CA CYS A 135 -0.36 -8.48 -4.34
C CYS A 135 0.06 -8.55 -5.81
N LYS A 136 1.05 -9.37 -6.15
CA LYS A 136 1.41 -9.66 -7.54
C LYS A 136 0.26 -10.31 -8.32
N GLN A 137 -0.46 -11.22 -7.69
CA GLN A 137 -1.64 -11.83 -8.31
C GLN A 137 -2.73 -10.79 -8.55
N GLN A 138 -3.02 -9.92 -7.56
CA GLN A 138 -3.99 -8.84 -7.70
C GLN A 138 -3.59 -7.88 -8.83
N ALA A 139 -2.32 -7.49 -8.90
CA ALA A 139 -1.80 -6.58 -9.93
C ALA A 139 -1.93 -7.13 -11.36
N SER A 140 -2.05 -8.44 -11.53
CA SER A 140 -2.29 -9.09 -12.83
C SER A 140 -3.76 -9.10 -13.27
N MET A 141 -4.69 -8.75 -12.36
CA MET A 141 -6.12 -8.69 -12.67
C MET A 141 -6.53 -7.28 -13.12
N ALA A 142 -7.67 -7.15 -13.79
CA ALA A 142 -8.21 -5.83 -14.14
C ALA A 142 -8.54 -5.01 -12.87
N CYS A 143 -8.27 -3.69 -12.92
CA CYS A 143 -8.65 -2.73 -11.89
C CYS A 143 -9.91 -1.98 -12.35
N GLU A 144 -11.06 -2.68 -12.42
CA GLU A 144 -12.35 -2.17 -12.93
C GLU A 144 -13.50 -2.51 -11.96
#